data_f7d885141c66c9f606360fca2786348a
#
_entry.id   f7d885141c66c9f606360fca2786348a
#
_cell.length_a   1.000
_cell.length_b   1.000
_cell.length_c   1.000
_cell.angle_alpha   90.00
_cell.angle_beta   90.00
_cell.angle_gamma   90.00
#
_symmetry.space_group_name_H-M   'P 1'
#
loop_
_entity.id
_entity.type
_entity.pdbx_description
1 polymer ?
#
loop_
_entity_poly.entity_id
_entity_poly.type
_entity_poly.pdbx_seq_one_letter_code
_entity_poly.pdbx_strand_id
1 'polypeptide(L)'
;MRISKATALLFAAWLLAATAYGQIKVQLIDPAATQAGIQTIHSPHMAVQPAAGINQHRLLLMIPGTGGAAIHMRSFDSCFAAMGYYVISLDYMNNVITTVCSKSEDSTCFDHFREEIMFGTPVSDKVVVDSINSIVHRVTALLKYLAEKDAGWKTFLKQGAPAWDKIIVAGHSQGAGHAAFMGKHFRMGGVLLFSGPQDYLQQFHRPAGWQWERGLTPVGRYYAFLHVRDPYVFDFQAQDVAAVIRPAAADTMMVYPGVTVAGKRQILVTDIDRKDTHGSTLSNEFVPVWRYMISNATKK
;
A
#
# COMPACT_ATOMS: atom_id res chain seq x y z
N MET A 1 33.63 50.78 4.23
CA MET A 1 33.25 49.76 5.23
C MET A 1 33.91 48.43 4.83
N ARG A 2 34.99 48.02 5.48
CA ARG A 2 35.74 46.79 5.13
C ARG A 2 35.08 45.63 5.86
N ILE A 3 34.37 44.78 5.13
CA ILE A 3 33.84 43.51 5.69
C ILE A 3 35.04 42.58 5.92
N SER A 4 35.23 42.11 7.15
CA SER A 4 36.36 41.28 7.52
C SER A 4 36.30 39.92 6.81
N LYS A 5 37.50 39.42 6.38
CA LYS A 5 37.61 38.11 5.73
C LYS A 5 37.04 36.95 6.56
N ALA A 6 36.92 37.08 7.87
CA ALA A 6 36.33 36.09 8.74
C ALA A 6 34.80 36.00 8.59
N THR A 7 34.09 37.11 8.31
CA THR A 7 32.65 37.13 8.12
C THR A 7 32.23 36.50 6.78
N ALA A 8 33.09 36.64 5.76
CA ALA A 8 32.86 36.03 4.43
C ALA A 8 33.00 34.48 4.48
N LEU A 9 33.96 33.97 5.29
CA LEU A 9 34.17 32.53 5.47
C LEU A 9 33.02 31.83 6.22
N LEU A 10 32.42 32.50 7.20
CA LEU A 10 31.24 31.98 7.92
C LEU A 10 29.99 31.94 7.04
N PHE A 11 29.80 32.91 6.15
CA PHE A 11 28.67 32.92 5.22
C PHE A 11 28.81 31.83 4.14
N ALA A 12 30.03 31.55 3.64
CA ALA A 12 30.30 30.48 2.69
C ALA A 12 30.10 29.07 3.31
N ALA A 13 30.43 28.91 4.61
CA ALA A 13 30.20 27.65 5.32
C ALA A 13 28.70 27.35 5.53
N TRP A 14 27.86 28.37 5.73
CA TRP A 14 26.39 28.22 5.83
C TRP A 14 25.72 27.88 4.50
N LEU A 15 26.23 28.38 3.38
CA LEU A 15 25.72 28.05 2.04
C LEU A 15 26.10 26.63 1.58
N LEU A 16 27.19 26.06 2.09
CA LEU A 16 27.59 24.67 1.79
C LEU A 16 26.87 23.63 2.66
N ALA A 17 26.33 24.01 3.81
CA ALA A 17 25.54 23.10 4.66
C ALA A 17 24.08 22.92 4.19
N ALA A 18 23.59 23.75 3.25
CA ALA A 18 22.19 23.75 2.82
C ALA A 18 21.87 22.77 1.64
N THR A 19 22.82 22.00 1.13
CA THR A 19 22.64 21.19 -0.11
C THR A 19 22.80 19.68 0.05
N ALA A 20 22.83 19.15 1.27
CA ALA A 20 23.02 17.72 1.49
C ALA A 20 21.71 16.95 1.80
N TYR A 21 20.53 17.46 1.44
CA TYR A 21 19.34 16.61 1.37
C TYR A 21 19.42 15.78 0.09
N GLY A 22 19.84 14.52 0.24
CA GLY A 22 19.90 13.58 -0.87
C GLY A 22 18.53 13.48 -1.56
N GLN A 23 18.55 13.32 -2.89
CA GLN A 23 17.32 13.10 -3.66
C GLN A 23 16.81 11.68 -3.46
N ILE A 24 15.49 11.49 -3.51
CA ILE A 24 14.90 10.16 -3.60
C ILE A 24 15.35 9.51 -4.91
N LYS A 25 15.66 8.20 -4.88
CA LYS A 25 16.07 7.45 -6.07
C LYS A 25 14.93 6.60 -6.56
N VAL A 26 14.44 6.88 -7.77
CA VAL A 26 13.37 6.12 -8.43
C VAL A 26 13.97 5.14 -9.42
N GLN A 27 13.53 3.89 -9.41
CA GLN A 27 13.92 2.84 -10.33
C GLN A 27 12.67 2.18 -10.92
N LEU A 28 12.64 1.99 -12.22
CA LEU A 28 11.65 1.19 -12.92
C LEU A 28 12.30 -0.15 -13.27
N ILE A 29 11.68 -1.24 -12.87
CA ILE A 29 12.21 -2.60 -13.00
C ILE A 29 11.22 -3.43 -13.80
N ASP A 30 11.63 -3.92 -14.96
CA ASP A 30 10.83 -4.88 -15.71
C ASP A 30 10.61 -6.14 -14.84
N PRO A 31 9.37 -6.56 -14.61
CA PRO A 31 9.07 -7.78 -13.87
C PRO A 31 9.85 -9.00 -14.38
N ALA A 32 9.97 -9.19 -15.69
CA ALA A 32 10.71 -10.28 -16.30
C ALA A 32 12.22 -10.25 -15.97
N ALA A 33 12.79 -9.07 -15.67
CA ALA A 33 14.19 -8.95 -15.26
C ALA A 33 14.43 -9.43 -13.81
N THR A 34 13.38 -9.55 -13.00
CA THR A 34 13.50 -10.03 -11.60
C THR A 34 13.57 -11.54 -11.52
N GLN A 35 12.87 -12.23 -12.42
CA GLN A 35 12.93 -13.68 -12.61
C GLN A 35 12.30 -14.06 -13.95
N ALA A 36 12.91 -15.01 -14.65
CA ALA A 36 12.33 -15.59 -15.87
C ALA A 36 10.93 -16.18 -15.60
N GLY A 37 9.98 -15.92 -16.49
CA GLY A 37 8.58 -16.35 -16.38
C GLY A 37 7.65 -15.36 -15.69
N ILE A 38 8.16 -14.35 -15.00
CA ILE A 38 7.32 -13.25 -14.48
C ILE A 38 6.94 -12.34 -15.65
N GLN A 39 5.64 -12.14 -15.84
CA GLN A 39 5.09 -11.33 -16.93
C GLN A 39 4.96 -9.86 -16.50
N THR A 40 5.21 -8.93 -17.41
CA THR A 40 4.81 -7.52 -17.25
C THR A 40 3.34 -7.40 -17.62
N ILE A 41 2.51 -6.90 -16.70
CA ILE A 41 1.05 -6.82 -16.89
C ILE A 41 0.66 -5.44 -17.43
N HIS A 42 0.99 -4.37 -16.71
CA HIS A 42 0.63 -3.01 -17.10
C HIS A 42 1.83 -2.09 -17.23
N SER A 43 2.89 -2.33 -16.43
CA SER A 43 4.05 -1.45 -16.38
C SER A 43 5.24 -2.16 -15.71
N PRO A 44 6.45 -1.58 -15.77
CA PRO A 44 7.49 -1.96 -14.83
C PRO A 44 7.02 -1.81 -13.37
N HIS A 45 7.58 -2.61 -12.46
CA HIS A 45 7.53 -2.30 -11.03
C HIS A 45 8.21 -0.96 -10.78
N MET A 46 7.76 -0.22 -9.76
CA MET A 46 8.46 0.98 -9.34
C MET A 46 9.02 0.79 -7.93
N ALA A 47 10.32 1.03 -7.78
CA ALA A 47 11.02 1.01 -6.51
C ALA A 47 11.59 2.41 -6.22
N VAL A 48 11.33 2.93 -5.01
CA VAL A 48 11.79 4.25 -4.58
C VAL A 48 12.56 4.11 -3.28
N GLN A 49 13.77 4.64 -3.27
CA GLN A 49 14.59 4.72 -2.06
C GLN A 49 14.44 6.11 -1.42
N PRO A 50 14.41 6.18 -0.08
CA PRO A 50 14.41 7.46 0.62
C PRO A 50 15.69 8.25 0.35
N ALA A 51 15.62 9.55 0.55
CA ALA A 51 16.78 10.41 0.51
C ALA A 51 17.80 10.02 1.58
N ALA A 52 19.09 10.23 1.30
CA ALA A 52 20.14 10.00 2.28
C ALA A 52 19.90 10.82 3.57
N GLY A 53 20.10 10.19 4.73
CA GLY A 53 19.92 10.82 6.03
C GLY A 53 18.52 10.66 6.67
N ILE A 54 17.51 10.20 5.91
CA ILE A 54 16.17 9.93 6.44
C ILE A 54 15.82 8.48 6.12
N ASN A 55 15.81 7.59 7.13
CA ASN A 55 15.49 6.18 6.90
C ASN A 55 14.70 5.59 8.07
N GLN A 56 13.48 5.18 7.82
CA GLN A 56 12.60 4.50 8.77
C GLN A 56 12.93 3.01 8.93
N HIS A 57 13.86 2.46 8.13
CA HIS A 57 14.18 1.04 8.07
C HIS A 57 12.95 0.15 7.85
N ARG A 58 11.98 0.67 7.09
CA ARG A 58 10.73 0.01 6.73
C ARG A 58 10.45 0.19 5.25
N LEU A 59 9.79 -0.80 4.68
CA LEU A 59 9.30 -0.81 3.30
C LEU A 59 7.79 -0.57 3.30
N LEU A 60 7.31 0.31 2.41
CA LEU A 60 5.92 0.40 2.00
C LEU A 60 5.75 -0.35 0.67
N LEU A 61 4.94 -1.38 0.68
CA LEU A 61 4.52 -2.12 -0.52
C LEU A 61 3.14 -1.61 -0.94
N MET A 62 3.06 -0.92 -2.08
CA MET A 62 1.80 -0.44 -2.65
C MET A 62 1.27 -1.41 -3.70
N ILE A 63 0.01 -1.82 -3.56
CA ILE A 63 -0.72 -2.70 -4.47
C ILE A 63 -1.81 -1.86 -5.16
N PRO A 64 -1.66 -1.55 -6.46
CA PRO A 64 -2.64 -0.78 -7.22
C PRO A 64 -4.01 -1.49 -7.34
N GLY A 65 -5.05 -0.72 -7.71
CA GLY A 65 -6.38 -1.24 -8.01
C GLY A 65 -6.47 -1.92 -9.38
N THR A 66 -7.66 -2.36 -9.75
CA THR A 66 -7.96 -3.01 -11.04
C THR A 66 -7.47 -2.15 -12.22
N GLY A 67 -6.72 -2.74 -13.14
CA GLY A 67 -6.14 -2.05 -14.30
C GLY A 67 -5.11 -0.98 -13.96
N GLY A 68 -4.79 -0.79 -12.68
CA GLY A 68 -3.82 0.20 -12.23
C GLY A 68 -2.39 -0.24 -12.47
N ALA A 69 -1.57 0.65 -13.07
CA ALA A 69 -0.16 0.43 -13.30
C ALA A 69 0.68 0.94 -12.11
N ALA A 70 1.75 0.23 -11.77
CA ALA A 70 2.66 0.62 -10.68
C ALA A 70 3.24 2.03 -10.86
N ILE A 71 3.56 2.41 -12.09
CA ILE A 71 4.12 3.74 -12.41
C ILE A 71 3.16 4.90 -12.12
N HIS A 72 1.86 4.65 -12.07
CA HIS A 72 0.86 5.68 -11.74
C HIS A 72 0.86 6.04 -10.25
N MET A 73 1.49 5.23 -9.40
CA MET A 73 1.62 5.49 -7.96
C MET A 73 2.77 6.45 -7.63
N ARG A 74 3.49 6.99 -8.62
CA ARG A 74 4.70 7.79 -8.44
C ARG A 74 4.56 8.92 -7.43
N SER A 75 3.44 9.65 -7.45
CA SER A 75 3.21 10.76 -6.53
C SER A 75 3.06 10.27 -5.08
N PHE A 76 2.26 9.25 -4.87
CA PHE A 76 2.08 8.57 -3.59
C PHE A 76 3.41 8.02 -3.07
N ASP A 77 4.13 7.25 -3.89
CA ASP A 77 5.41 6.64 -3.53
C ASP A 77 6.47 7.66 -3.14
N SER A 78 6.56 8.78 -3.90
CA SER A 78 7.49 9.86 -3.62
C SER A 78 7.21 10.53 -2.26
N CYS A 79 5.94 10.68 -1.88
CA CYS A 79 5.57 11.22 -0.57
C CYS A 79 6.05 10.32 0.58
N PHE A 80 5.89 9.01 0.46
CA PHE A 80 6.38 8.08 1.49
C PHE A 80 7.90 7.95 1.50
N ALA A 81 8.55 8.00 0.34
CA ALA A 81 10.00 8.05 0.26
C ALA A 81 10.57 9.31 0.91
N ALA A 82 9.91 10.47 0.74
CA ALA A 82 10.26 11.71 1.44
C ALA A 82 10.05 11.63 2.96
N MET A 83 9.19 10.72 3.44
CA MET A 83 9.05 10.41 4.87
C MET A 83 10.10 9.42 5.39
N GLY A 84 10.99 8.91 4.52
CA GLY A 84 12.07 7.99 4.88
C GLY A 84 11.76 6.52 4.70
N TYR A 85 10.67 6.14 4.04
CA TYR A 85 10.35 4.76 3.73
C TYR A 85 10.98 4.34 2.41
N TYR A 86 11.47 3.10 2.32
CA TYR A 86 11.60 2.44 1.04
C TYR A 86 10.20 2.17 0.50
N VAL A 87 9.99 2.29 -0.81
CA VAL A 87 8.67 2.09 -1.40
C VAL A 87 8.78 1.18 -2.62
N ILE A 88 7.84 0.26 -2.75
CA ILE A 88 7.61 -0.53 -3.95
C ILE A 88 6.16 -0.38 -4.35
N SER A 89 5.89 0.01 -5.60
CA SER A 89 4.60 -0.21 -6.26
C SER A 89 4.72 -1.41 -7.18
N LEU A 90 3.84 -2.39 -6.97
CA LEU A 90 3.91 -3.70 -7.61
C LEU A 90 3.06 -3.75 -8.88
N ASP A 91 3.66 -4.18 -10.00
CA ASP A 91 2.91 -4.68 -11.15
C ASP A 91 2.50 -6.13 -10.87
N TYR A 92 1.22 -6.46 -11.04
CA TYR A 92 0.67 -7.78 -10.76
C TYR A 92 -0.61 -8.03 -11.59
N MET A 93 -1.10 -9.25 -11.61
CA MET A 93 -2.32 -9.61 -12.33
C MET A 93 -3.55 -8.98 -11.67
N ASN A 94 -4.05 -7.86 -12.23
CA ASN A 94 -5.20 -7.10 -11.74
C ASN A 94 -6.16 -6.69 -12.88
N ASN A 95 -6.20 -7.48 -13.94
CA ASN A 95 -7.04 -7.21 -15.12
C ASN A 95 -8.52 -7.50 -14.88
N VAL A 96 -8.83 -8.37 -13.92
CA VAL A 96 -10.20 -8.74 -13.58
C VAL A 96 -10.63 -7.93 -12.35
N ILE A 97 -11.77 -7.24 -12.47
CA ILE A 97 -12.32 -6.46 -11.36
C ILE A 97 -12.81 -7.38 -10.22
N THR A 98 -12.44 -7.07 -8.98
CA THR A 98 -12.82 -7.90 -7.82
C THR A 98 -14.33 -8.06 -7.68
N THR A 99 -15.11 -7.02 -8.00
CA THR A 99 -16.58 -7.04 -7.88
C THR A 99 -17.27 -8.09 -8.77
N VAL A 100 -16.52 -8.83 -9.61
CA VAL A 100 -17.03 -10.00 -10.32
C VAL A 100 -17.64 -11.04 -9.38
N CYS A 101 -17.17 -11.10 -8.14
CA CYS A 101 -17.69 -11.97 -7.07
C CYS A 101 -18.88 -11.40 -6.31
N SER A 102 -19.19 -10.10 -6.43
CA SER A 102 -20.20 -9.43 -5.57
C SER A 102 -21.60 -10.04 -5.66
N LYS A 103 -21.98 -10.53 -6.83
CA LYS A 103 -23.29 -11.17 -7.09
C LYS A 103 -23.19 -12.68 -7.30
N SER A 104 -22.09 -13.29 -6.91
CA SER A 104 -21.90 -14.74 -6.98
C SER A 104 -22.84 -15.46 -6.01
N GLU A 105 -23.36 -16.59 -6.43
CA GLU A 105 -24.08 -17.55 -5.56
C GLU A 105 -23.09 -18.41 -4.75
N ASP A 106 -21.81 -18.40 -5.11
CA ASP A 106 -20.73 -19.02 -4.35
C ASP A 106 -20.21 -18.04 -3.28
N SER A 107 -20.44 -18.35 -2.03
CA SER A 107 -19.99 -17.53 -0.89
C SER A 107 -18.46 -17.50 -0.70
N THR A 108 -17.72 -18.39 -1.39
CA THR A 108 -16.26 -18.48 -1.34
C THR A 108 -15.57 -17.79 -2.54
N CYS A 109 -16.34 -17.19 -3.46
CA CYS A 109 -15.81 -16.59 -4.68
C CYS A 109 -14.69 -15.57 -4.41
N PHE A 110 -14.88 -14.65 -3.45
CA PHE A 110 -13.83 -13.69 -3.07
C PHE A 110 -12.62 -14.35 -2.43
N ASP A 111 -12.84 -15.37 -1.59
CA ASP A 111 -11.78 -16.11 -0.91
C ASP A 111 -10.86 -16.77 -1.96
N HIS A 112 -11.44 -17.48 -2.91
CA HIS A 112 -10.70 -18.11 -4.03
C HIS A 112 -10.02 -17.09 -4.95
N PHE A 113 -10.71 -15.98 -5.26
CA PHE A 113 -10.14 -14.89 -6.07
C PHE A 113 -8.89 -14.30 -5.42
N ARG A 114 -8.93 -14.04 -4.12
CA ARG A 114 -7.80 -13.50 -3.35
C ARG A 114 -6.66 -14.51 -3.24
N GLU A 115 -6.99 -15.76 -2.93
CA GLU A 115 -6.04 -16.86 -2.77
C GLU A 115 -5.21 -17.05 -4.05
N GLU A 116 -5.86 -17.12 -5.21
CA GLU A 116 -5.19 -17.37 -6.48
C GLU A 116 -4.27 -16.20 -6.87
N ILE A 117 -4.72 -14.96 -6.80
CA ILE A 117 -3.87 -13.80 -7.12
C ILE A 117 -2.71 -13.68 -6.13
N MET A 118 -2.94 -14.01 -4.86
CA MET A 118 -1.94 -13.87 -3.80
C MET A 118 -0.85 -14.93 -3.89
N PHE A 119 -1.23 -16.21 -4.10
CA PHE A 119 -0.32 -17.35 -3.98
C PHE A 119 -0.14 -18.16 -5.26
N GLY A 120 -1.02 -17.98 -6.25
CA GLY A 120 -1.03 -18.77 -7.48
C GLY A 120 -1.60 -20.19 -7.28
N THR A 121 -2.45 -20.38 -6.26
CA THR A 121 -3.17 -21.62 -6.03
C THR A 121 -4.38 -21.66 -6.99
N PRO A 122 -4.55 -22.66 -7.88
CA PRO A 122 -5.59 -22.66 -8.90
C PRO A 122 -6.95 -23.07 -8.30
N VAL A 123 -7.62 -22.13 -7.62
CA VAL A 123 -8.90 -22.35 -6.90
C VAL A 123 -10.03 -21.46 -7.40
N SER A 124 -9.74 -20.41 -8.16
CA SER A 124 -10.74 -19.45 -8.66
C SER A 124 -11.22 -19.83 -10.06
N ASP A 125 -12.51 -19.62 -10.34
CA ASP A 125 -13.08 -19.66 -11.68
C ASP A 125 -13.10 -18.28 -12.37
N LYS A 126 -12.64 -17.22 -11.69
CA LYS A 126 -12.66 -15.82 -12.15
C LYS A 126 -11.33 -15.32 -12.66
N VAL A 127 -10.24 -15.89 -12.20
CA VAL A 127 -8.87 -15.50 -12.56
C VAL A 127 -8.01 -16.74 -12.77
N VAL A 128 -6.92 -16.57 -13.54
CA VAL A 128 -5.89 -17.59 -13.69
C VAL A 128 -4.54 -16.95 -13.41
N VAL A 129 -3.95 -17.27 -12.28
CA VAL A 129 -2.64 -16.77 -11.87
C VAL A 129 -1.79 -17.94 -11.37
N ASP A 130 -0.69 -18.22 -12.05
CA ASP A 130 0.26 -19.24 -11.60
C ASP A 130 1.12 -18.74 -10.43
N SER A 131 1.80 -19.64 -9.75
CA SER A 131 2.62 -19.33 -8.59
C SER A 131 3.73 -18.30 -8.89
N ILE A 132 4.33 -18.34 -10.10
CA ILE A 132 5.40 -17.42 -10.50
C ILE A 132 4.87 -15.98 -10.66
N ASN A 133 3.63 -15.84 -11.13
CA ASN A 133 2.98 -14.55 -11.34
C ASN A 133 2.17 -14.04 -10.14
N SER A 134 2.12 -14.79 -9.05
CA SER A 134 1.43 -14.41 -7.82
C SER A 134 2.07 -13.18 -7.12
N ILE A 135 1.30 -12.45 -6.34
CA ILE A 135 1.78 -11.26 -5.61
C ILE A 135 2.98 -11.63 -4.72
N VAL A 136 2.87 -12.70 -3.93
CA VAL A 136 3.92 -13.11 -2.99
C VAL A 136 5.23 -13.45 -3.70
N HIS A 137 5.13 -14.15 -4.82
CA HIS A 137 6.31 -14.50 -5.60
C HIS A 137 6.96 -13.28 -6.24
N ARG A 138 6.17 -12.40 -6.87
CA ARG A 138 6.65 -11.15 -7.48
C ARG A 138 7.36 -10.24 -6.46
N VAL A 139 6.79 -10.08 -5.27
CA VAL A 139 7.43 -9.32 -4.18
C VAL A 139 8.77 -9.96 -3.79
N THR A 140 8.80 -11.29 -3.67
CA THR A 140 10.01 -12.02 -3.30
C THR A 140 11.12 -11.88 -4.35
N ALA A 141 10.78 -12.07 -5.63
CA ALA A 141 11.73 -11.95 -6.74
C ALA A 141 12.27 -10.52 -6.86
N LEU A 142 11.37 -9.52 -6.78
CA LEU A 142 11.75 -8.11 -6.85
C LEU A 142 12.66 -7.69 -5.70
N LEU A 143 12.38 -8.12 -4.47
CA LEU A 143 13.23 -7.81 -3.31
C LEU A 143 14.61 -8.46 -3.43
N LYS A 144 14.71 -9.70 -3.93
CA LYS A 144 16.00 -10.34 -4.21
C LYS A 144 16.80 -9.55 -5.25
N TYR A 145 16.16 -9.23 -6.37
CA TYR A 145 16.77 -8.45 -7.44
C TYR A 145 17.30 -7.10 -6.93
N LEU A 146 16.49 -6.36 -6.18
CA LEU A 146 16.88 -5.07 -5.61
C LEU A 146 18.03 -5.20 -4.59
N ALA A 147 18.01 -6.24 -3.75
CA ALA A 147 19.03 -6.51 -2.75
C ALA A 147 20.40 -6.88 -3.34
N GLU A 148 20.43 -7.45 -4.55
CA GLU A 148 21.65 -7.69 -5.31
C GLU A 148 22.26 -6.39 -5.84
N LYS A 149 21.41 -5.42 -6.21
CA LYS A 149 21.85 -4.14 -6.80
C LYS A 149 22.23 -3.11 -5.73
N ASP A 150 21.57 -3.14 -4.57
CA ASP A 150 21.81 -2.18 -3.49
C ASP A 150 21.53 -2.83 -2.12
N ALA A 151 22.55 -2.76 -1.24
CA ALA A 151 22.51 -3.39 0.07
C ALA A 151 21.39 -2.86 1.00
N GLY A 152 20.89 -1.64 0.78
CA GLY A 152 19.79 -1.07 1.57
C GLY A 152 18.52 -1.94 1.54
N TRP A 153 18.27 -2.60 0.41
CA TRP A 153 17.11 -3.50 0.25
C TRP A 153 17.24 -4.82 0.99
N LYS A 154 18.46 -5.25 1.34
CA LYS A 154 18.70 -6.51 2.11
C LYS A 154 17.97 -6.52 3.44
N THR A 155 17.71 -5.33 4.02
CA THR A 155 16.96 -5.17 5.27
C THR A 155 15.57 -5.80 5.24
N PHE A 156 14.98 -5.91 4.04
CA PHE A 156 13.62 -6.42 3.82
C PHE A 156 13.57 -7.90 3.44
N LEU A 157 14.70 -8.57 3.49
CA LEU A 157 14.82 -10.02 3.32
C LEU A 157 15.31 -10.69 4.60
N LYS A 158 14.74 -11.86 4.89
CA LYS A 158 15.17 -12.77 5.96
C LYS A 158 15.22 -14.18 5.40
N GLN A 159 16.41 -14.78 5.38
CA GLN A 159 16.63 -16.13 4.84
C GLN A 159 16.06 -16.31 3.41
N GLY A 160 16.19 -15.29 2.57
CA GLY A 160 15.73 -15.33 1.18
C GLY A 160 14.23 -15.10 0.96
N ALA A 161 13.47 -14.89 2.02
CA ALA A 161 12.04 -14.52 1.97
C ALA A 161 11.82 -13.08 2.44
N PRO A 162 10.70 -12.43 2.08
CA PRO A 162 10.38 -11.09 2.58
C PRO A 162 10.26 -11.05 4.11
N ALA A 163 10.88 -10.07 4.73
CA ALA A 163 10.76 -9.79 6.18
C ALA A 163 9.45 -9.03 6.43
N TRP A 164 8.31 -9.73 6.38
CA TRP A 164 6.96 -9.15 6.40
C TRP A 164 6.72 -8.20 7.56
N ASP A 165 7.32 -8.44 8.72
CA ASP A 165 7.24 -7.58 9.91
C ASP A 165 7.90 -6.20 9.72
N LYS A 166 8.75 -6.03 8.71
CA LYS A 166 9.35 -4.77 8.30
C LYS A 166 8.62 -4.13 7.11
N ILE A 167 7.65 -4.82 6.52
CA ILE A 167 6.90 -4.38 5.35
C ILE A 167 5.52 -3.90 5.79
N ILE A 168 5.21 -2.65 5.44
CA ILE A 168 3.86 -2.10 5.54
C ILE A 168 3.23 -2.31 4.17
N VAL A 169 2.07 -2.94 4.12
CA VAL A 169 1.34 -3.07 2.87
C VAL A 169 0.26 -2.00 2.77
N ALA A 170 0.22 -1.32 1.63
CA ALA A 170 -0.82 -0.39 1.25
C ALA A 170 -1.53 -0.90 0.00
N GLY A 171 -2.82 -0.66 -0.12
CA GLY A 171 -3.53 -1.01 -1.34
C GLY A 171 -4.68 -0.06 -1.62
N HIS A 172 -4.97 0.13 -2.91
CA HIS A 172 -6.08 0.94 -3.38
C HIS A 172 -7.11 0.06 -4.08
N SER A 173 -8.41 0.26 -3.78
CA SER A 173 -9.49 -0.45 -4.47
C SER A 173 -9.33 -1.98 -4.33
N GLN A 174 -9.26 -2.73 -5.42
CA GLN A 174 -8.91 -4.15 -5.43
C GLN A 174 -7.64 -4.44 -4.62
N GLY A 175 -6.63 -3.58 -4.75
CA GLY A 175 -5.37 -3.69 -4.02
C GLY A 175 -5.55 -3.56 -2.51
N ALA A 176 -6.55 -2.80 -2.02
CA ALA A 176 -6.87 -2.73 -0.59
C ALA A 176 -7.31 -4.09 -0.04
N GLY A 177 -8.12 -4.84 -0.80
CA GLY A 177 -8.47 -6.21 -0.45
C GLY A 177 -7.25 -7.13 -0.40
N HIS A 178 -6.33 -7.05 -1.38
CA HIS A 178 -5.09 -7.82 -1.33
C HIS A 178 -4.20 -7.43 -0.15
N ALA A 179 -4.10 -6.14 0.16
CA ALA A 179 -3.35 -5.66 1.34
C ALA A 179 -3.94 -6.21 2.65
N ALA A 180 -5.28 -6.19 2.78
CA ALA A 180 -5.96 -6.76 3.94
C ALA A 180 -5.77 -8.28 4.03
N PHE A 181 -5.89 -8.99 2.90
CA PHE A 181 -5.67 -10.43 2.81
C PHE A 181 -4.21 -10.82 3.16
N MET A 182 -3.21 -10.06 2.69
CA MET A 182 -1.82 -10.23 3.14
C MET A 182 -1.67 -10.12 4.65
N GLY A 183 -2.37 -9.17 5.27
CA GLY A 183 -2.33 -9.02 6.73
C GLY A 183 -2.97 -10.17 7.50
N LYS A 184 -3.88 -10.95 6.87
CA LYS A 184 -4.39 -12.20 7.44
C LYS A 184 -3.34 -13.31 7.42
N HIS A 185 -2.59 -13.42 6.32
CA HIS A 185 -1.63 -14.52 6.08
C HIS A 185 -0.22 -14.23 6.56
N PHE A 186 0.16 -12.96 6.75
CA PHE A 186 1.49 -12.55 7.20
C PHE A 186 1.42 -11.57 8.37
N ARG A 187 2.43 -11.61 9.25
CA ARG A 187 2.60 -10.60 10.28
C ARG A 187 3.26 -9.36 9.67
N MET A 188 2.42 -8.48 9.10
CA MET A 188 2.88 -7.24 8.46
C MET A 188 3.32 -6.19 9.46
N GLY A 189 4.20 -5.28 9.04
CA GLY A 189 4.57 -4.08 9.79
C GLY A 189 3.42 -3.09 9.98
N GLY A 190 2.41 -3.12 9.08
CA GLY A 190 1.18 -2.34 9.08
C GLY A 190 0.37 -2.62 7.82
N VAL A 191 -0.92 -2.26 7.81
CA VAL A 191 -1.84 -2.45 6.67
C VAL A 191 -2.63 -1.16 6.46
N LEU A 192 -2.51 -0.56 5.27
CA LEU A 192 -3.17 0.69 4.90
C LEU A 192 -4.12 0.43 3.73
N LEU A 193 -5.41 0.70 3.92
CA LEU A 193 -6.48 0.40 2.99
C LEU A 193 -7.06 1.70 2.43
N PHE A 194 -7.03 1.88 1.11
CA PHE A 194 -7.54 3.06 0.43
C PHE A 194 -8.69 2.66 -0.50
N SER A 195 -9.88 3.24 -0.31
CA SER A 195 -11.07 3.01 -1.13
C SER A 195 -11.42 1.51 -1.30
N GLY A 196 -11.37 0.78 -0.21
CA GLY A 196 -11.63 -0.68 -0.17
C GLY A 196 -11.29 -1.30 1.19
N PRO A 197 -11.51 -2.62 1.35
CA PRO A 197 -11.85 -3.65 0.35
C PRO A 197 -13.20 -3.46 -0.33
N GLN A 198 -13.50 -4.31 -1.34
CA GLN A 198 -14.74 -4.34 -2.10
C GLN A 198 -15.26 -5.77 -2.21
N ASP A 199 -15.19 -6.52 -1.11
CA ASP A 199 -15.45 -7.96 -1.06
C ASP A 199 -16.78 -8.26 -0.34
N TYR A 200 -17.81 -7.44 -0.66
CA TYR A 200 -19.16 -7.61 -0.12
C TYR A 200 -19.98 -8.56 -0.99
N LEU A 201 -20.46 -9.65 -0.40
CA LEU A 201 -21.32 -10.65 -1.02
C LEU A 201 -22.77 -10.16 -1.00
N GLN A 202 -23.23 -9.55 -2.09
CA GLN A 202 -24.58 -8.95 -2.16
C GLN A 202 -25.69 -9.98 -2.00
N GLN A 203 -25.54 -11.19 -2.56
CA GLN A 203 -26.51 -12.26 -2.43
C GLN A 203 -26.66 -12.78 -0.99
N PHE A 204 -25.59 -12.64 -0.20
CA PHE A 204 -25.55 -13.09 1.19
C PHE A 204 -25.68 -11.94 2.18
N HIS A 205 -25.79 -10.68 1.71
CA HIS A 205 -25.88 -9.48 2.54
C HIS A 205 -24.79 -9.38 3.61
N ARG A 206 -23.56 -9.75 3.27
CA ARG A 206 -22.44 -9.75 4.22
C ARG A 206 -21.07 -9.61 3.53
N PRO A 207 -20.03 -9.16 4.25
CA PRO A 207 -18.64 -9.28 3.83
C PRO A 207 -18.22 -10.73 3.55
N ALA A 208 -17.23 -10.93 2.68
CA ALA A 208 -16.65 -12.24 2.37
C ALA A 208 -16.07 -12.92 3.61
N GLY A 209 -16.01 -14.28 3.56
CA GLY A 209 -15.63 -15.12 4.69
C GLY A 209 -14.25 -14.81 5.25
N TRP A 210 -13.26 -14.66 4.40
CA TRP A 210 -11.87 -14.39 4.77
C TRP A 210 -11.70 -13.14 5.64
N GLN A 211 -12.56 -12.14 5.52
CA GLN A 211 -12.46 -10.88 6.28
C GLN A 211 -12.72 -11.10 7.78
N TRP A 212 -13.52 -12.09 8.13
CA TRP A 212 -13.84 -12.44 9.53
C TRP A 212 -12.78 -13.33 10.18
N GLU A 213 -11.84 -13.86 9.42
CA GLU A 213 -10.80 -14.72 9.96
C GLU A 213 -9.84 -13.95 10.86
N ARG A 214 -9.24 -14.66 11.82
CA ARG A 214 -8.17 -14.11 12.63
C ARG A 214 -6.88 -14.08 11.83
N GLY A 215 -6.34 -12.88 11.58
CA GLY A 215 -5.08 -12.70 10.88
C GLY A 215 -3.84 -12.78 11.78
N LEU A 216 -2.68 -12.90 11.14
CA LEU A 216 -1.38 -12.84 11.81
C LEU A 216 -0.95 -11.42 12.15
N THR A 217 -1.42 -10.41 11.41
CA THR A 217 -1.20 -9.00 11.73
C THR A 217 -2.23 -8.53 12.76
N PRO A 218 -1.81 -7.96 13.89
CA PRO A 218 -2.73 -7.42 14.89
C PRO A 218 -3.67 -6.38 14.29
N VAL A 219 -4.96 -6.42 14.66
CA VAL A 219 -5.99 -5.50 14.13
C VAL A 219 -5.66 -4.02 14.37
N GLY A 220 -4.97 -3.69 15.46
CA GLY A 220 -4.50 -2.32 15.74
C GLY A 220 -3.48 -1.76 14.73
N ARG A 221 -2.97 -2.57 13.81
CA ARG A 221 -2.07 -2.16 12.72
C ARG A 221 -2.76 -1.91 11.39
N TYR A 222 -4.09 -2.05 11.32
CA TYR A 222 -4.87 -1.76 10.12
C TYR A 222 -5.46 -0.36 10.21
N TYR A 223 -5.36 0.38 9.11
CA TYR A 223 -5.97 1.71 8.95
C TYR A 223 -6.64 1.77 7.58
N ALA A 224 -7.84 2.32 7.53
CA ALA A 224 -8.60 2.50 6.29
C ALA A 224 -8.92 3.97 6.04
N PHE A 225 -8.90 4.37 4.77
CA PHE A 225 -9.35 5.68 4.33
C PHE A 225 -10.33 5.54 3.17
N LEU A 226 -11.58 5.96 3.37
CA LEU A 226 -12.70 5.78 2.48
C LEU A 226 -13.32 7.14 2.09
N HIS A 227 -14.11 7.13 1.01
CA HIS A 227 -14.90 8.28 0.58
C HIS A 227 -16.40 7.95 0.62
N VAL A 228 -17.25 8.78 1.26
CA VAL A 228 -18.69 8.51 1.42
C VAL A 228 -19.47 8.44 0.12
N ARG A 229 -18.95 9.05 -0.97
CA ARG A 229 -19.55 9.02 -2.31
C ARG A 229 -18.77 8.14 -3.27
N ASP A 230 -18.08 7.12 -2.76
CA ASP A 230 -17.39 6.15 -3.61
C ASP A 230 -18.40 5.39 -4.49
N PRO A 231 -18.21 5.31 -5.82
CA PRO A 231 -19.14 4.62 -6.73
C PRO A 231 -19.23 3.10 -6.49
N TYR A 232 -18.25 2.51 -5.78
CA TYR A 232 -18.27 1.10 -5.39
C TYR A 232 -18.98 0.86 -4.05
N VAL A 233 -19.92 1.73 -3.70
CA VAL A 233 -20.82 1.66 -2.54
C VAL A 233 -20.07 1.73 -1.21
N PHE A 234 -20.00 2.93 -0.67
CA PHE A 234 -19.36 3.21 0.62
C PHE A 234 -19.83 2.27 1.74
N ASP A 235 -21.14 1.97 1.83
CA ASP A 235 -21.68 1.10 2.88
C ASP A 235 -21.13 -0.32 2.82
N PHE A 236 -20.84 -0.86 1.63
CA PHE A 236 -20.21 -2.16 1.48
C PHE A 236 -18.76 -2.10 1.90
N GLN A 237 -18.02 -1.09 1.45
CA GLN A 237 -16.63 -0.90 1.85
C GLN A 237 -16.50 -0.70 3.37
N ALA A 238 -17.39 0.05 3.99
CA ALA A 238 -17.39 0.28 5.44
C ALA A 238 -17.65 -1.02 6.21
N GLN A 239 -18.55 -1.88 5.74
CA GLN A 239 -18.81 -3.19 6.32
C GLN A 239 -17.62 -4.14 6.15
N ASP A 240 -17.01 -4.15 4.96
CA ASP A 240 -15.80 -4.93 4.67
C ASP A 240 -14.64 -4.52 5.59
N VAL A 241 -14.39 -3.21 5.72
CA VAL A 241 -13.37 -2.68 6.64
C VAL A 241 -13.69 -3.05 8.09
N ALA A 242 -14.96 -2.94 8.51
CA ALA A 242 -15.38 -3.32 9.86
C ALA A 242 -15.15 -4.82 10.14
N ALA A 243 -15.40 -5.69 9.16
CA ALA A 243 -15.14 -7.13 9.28
C ALA A 243 -13.63 -7.42 9.45
N VAL A 244 -12.76 -6.68 8.75
CA VAL A 244 -11.30 -6.83 8.80
C VAL A 244 -10.72 -6.27 10.12
N ILE A 245 -11.08 -5.02 10.47
CA ILE A 245 -10.48 -4.27 11.58
C ILE A 245 -11.18 -4.59 12.91
N ARG A 246 -12.47 -4.96 12.87
CA ARG A 246 -13.32 -5.19 14.06
C ARG A 246 -13.29 -3.99 15.03
N PRO A 247 -13.56 -2.76 14.55
CA PRO A 247 -13.57 -1.61 15.42
C PRO A 247 -14.69 -1.71 16.45
N ALA A 248 -14.53 -1.03 17.56
CA ALA A 248 -15.69 -0.72 18.41
C ALA A 248 -16.70 0.09 17.56
N ALA A 249 -17.98 -0.11 17.77
CA ALA A 249 -19.04 0.61 17.05
C ALA A 249 -18.73 2.11 16.99
N ALA A 250 -18.90 2.75 15.83
CA ALA A 250 -18.65 4.17 15.57
C ALA A 250 -17.18 4.62 15.59
N ASP A 251 -16.21 3.77 15.26
CA ASP A 251 -14.79 4.13 15.24
C ASP A 251 -14.34 4.80 13.93
N THR A 252 -15.18 5.65 13.35
CA THR A 252 -14.86 6.46 12.16
C THR A 252 -14.50 7.89 12.53
N MET A 253 -13.71 8.55 11.66
CA MET A 253 -13.35 9.96 11.80
C MET A 253 -13.38 10.64 10.42
N MET A 254 -14.12 11.76 10.34
CA MET A 254 -14.08 12.64 9.17
C MET A 254 -12.73 13.33 9.09
N VAL A 255 -12.16 13.34 7.89
CA VAL A 255 -10.87 13.98 7.60
C VAL A 255 -10.98 14.84 6.33
N TYR A 256 -10.18 15.90 6.29
CA TYR A 256 -10.23 16.90 5.22
C TYR A 256 -8.82 17.20 4.69
N PRO A 257 -8.72 17.67 3.42
CA PRO A 257 -7.45 18.04 2.80
C PRO A 257 -6.64 19.02 3.64
N GLY A 258 -5.33 18.77 3.75
CA GLY A 258 -4.40 19.66 4.44
C GLY A 258 -4.53 19.71 5.97
N VAL A 259 -5.55 19.08 6.56
CA VAL A 259 -5.78 19.11 8.00
C VAL A 259 -4.99 18.00 8.70
N THR A 260 -4.30 18.36 9.77
CA THR A 260 -3.60 17.38 10.61
C THR A 260 -4.61 16.52 11.35
N VAL A 261 -4.44 15.21 11.25
CA VAL A 261 -5.31 14.22 11.89
C VAL A 261 -4.84 13.97 13.32
N ALA A 262 -5.74 14.09 14.27
CA ALA A 262 -5.51 13.80 15.68
C ALA A 262 -6.49 12.76 16.21
N GLY A 263 -6.05 11.87 17.10
CA GLY A 263 -6.91 10.84 17.69
C GLY A 263 -6.34 9.43 17.55
N LYS A 264 -7.21 8.42 17.70
CA LYS A 264 -6.83 6.99 17.65
C LYS A 264 -7.74 6.16 16.74
N ARG A 265 -8.43 6.81 15.78
CA ARG A 265 -9.38 6.13 14.90
C ARG A 265 -8.67 5.41 13.77
N GLN A 266 -9.13 4.22 13.44
CA GLN A 266 -8.56 3.38 12.39
C GLN A 266 -9.29 3.54 11.05
N ILE A 267 -10.54 4.00 11.07
CA ILE A 267 -11.35 4.22 9.86
C ILE A 267 -11.51 5.72 9.66
N LEU A 268 -10.87 6.23 8.63
CA LEU A 268 -10.89 7.62 8.22
C LEU A 268 -11.83 7.77 7.02
N VAL A 269 -12.63 8.83 7.01
CA VAL A 269 -13.65 9.02 5.99
C VAL A 269 -13.61 10.47 5.50
N THR A 270 -13.82 10.70 4.22
CA THR A 270 -13.98 12.04 3.65
C THR A 270 -15.25 12.13 2.79
N ASP A 271 -15.81 13.33 2.69
CA ASP A 271 -17.00 13.64 1.90
C ASP A 271 -16.73 14.76 0.88
N ILE A 272 -15.47 15.12 0.66
CA ILE A 272 -15.10 16.23 -0.22
C ILE A 272 -15.71 16.06 -1.62
N ASP A 273 -16.07 17.19 -2.25
CA ASP A 273 -16.60 17.16 -3.59
C ASP A 273 -15.46 17.01 -4.62
N ARG A 274 -15.43 15.87 -5.32
CA ARG A 274 -14.44 15.53 -6.33
C ARG A 274 -15.09 14.76 -7.48
N LYS A 275 -14.56 14.98 -8.68
CA LYS A 275 -15.00 14.22 -9.85
C LYS A 275 -14.69 12.74 -9.73
N ASP A 276 -13.48 12.42 -9.26
CA ASP A 276 -13.06 11.05 -8.93
C ASP A 276 -13.03 10.88 -7.41
N THR A 277 -14.14 10.44 -6.84
CA THR A 277 -14.25 10.17 -5.41
C THR A 277 -13.53 8.88 -5.01
N HIS A 278 -13.41 7.91 -5.92
CA HIS A 278 -12.72 6.64 -5.69
C HIS A 278 -11.21 6.81 -5.60
N GLY A 279 -10.59 7.52 -6.55
CA GLY A 279 -9.15 7.79 -6.56
C GLY A 279 -8.73 8.90 -5.59
N SER A 280 -9.68 9.69 -5.08
CA SER A 280 -9.38 10.88 -4.25
C SER A 280 -8.61 10.56 -2.97
N THR A 281 -8.77 9.36 -2.40
CA THR A 281 -8.04 8.93 -1.19
C THR A 281 -6.52 8.85 -1.41
N LEU A 282 -6.06 8.79 -2.67
CA LEU A 282 -4.66 8.85 -3.07
C LEU A 282 -4.21 10.24 -3.54
N SER A 283 -5.02 11.30 -3.33
CA SER A 283 -4.63 12.68 -3.64
C SER A 283 -3.62 13.22 -2.62
N ASN A 284 -2.58 13.91 -3.10
CA ASN A 284 -1.52 14.48 -2.25
C ASN A 284 -2.01 15.45 -1.18
N GLU A 285 -3.20 16.02 -1.34
CA GLU A 285 -3.81 16.87 -0.32
C GLU A 285 -4.10 16.11 0.98
N PHE A 286 -4.17 14.77 0.92
CA PHE A 286 -4.35 13.88 2.07
C PHE A 286 -3.03 13.33 2.64
N VAL A 287 -1.87 13.87 2.29
CA VAL A 287 -0.59 13.49 2.91
C VAL A 287 -0.63 13.53 4.45
N PRO A 288 -1.29 14.49 5.14
CA PRO A 288 -1.45 14.43 6.60
C PRO A 288 -2.20 13.17 7.07
N VAL A 289 -3.23 12.73 6.33
CA VAL A 289 -3.98 11.50 6.61
C VAL A 289 -3.10 10.27 6.45
N TRP A 290 -2.35 10.17 5.35
CA TRP A 290 -1.41 9.06 5.11
C TRP A 290 -0.34 8.98 6.19
N ARG A 291 0.21 10.13 6.60
CA ARG A 291 1.18 10.23 7.69
C ARG A 291 0.59 9.73 9.01
N TYR A 292 -0.65 10.10 9.31
CA TYR A 292 -1.36 9.61 10.48
C TYR A 292 -1.52 8.09 10.43
N MET A 293 -2.00 7.54 9.31
CA MET A 293 -2.24 6.11 9.14
C MET A 293 -0.94 5.31 9.35
N ILE A 294 0.15 5.66 8.63
CA ILE A 294 1.40 4.90 8.71
C ILE A 294 2.07 5.04 10.09
N SER A 295 2.04 6.23 10.68
CA SER A 295 2.63 6.45 12.00
C SER A 295 1.94 5.65 13.09
N ASN A 296 0.61 5.48 13.02
CA ASN A 296 -0.15 4.71 14.01
C ASN A 296 -0.09 3.20 13.72
N ALA A 297 -0.14 2.76 12.46
CA ALA A 297 -0.01 1.36 12.07
C ALA A 297 1.34 0.74 12.50
N THR A 298 2.39 1.55 12.60
CA THR A 298 3.76 1.11 12.91
C THR A 298 4.16 1.27 14.38
N LYS A 299 3.30 1.83 15.23
CA LYS A 299 3.55 1.89 16.68
C LYS A 299 3.68 0.48 17.27
N LYS A 300 4.64 0.32 18.17
CA LYS A 300 4.89 -0.95 18.89
C LYS A 300 3.84 -1.18 19.97
#